data_ce37471440ae73abe45009ce3b51bc4f
#
_entry.id   ce37471440ae73abe45009ce3b51bc4f
#
_cell.length_a   1.000
_cell.length_b   1.000
_cell.length_c   1.000
_cell.angle_alpha   90.00
_cell.angle_beta   90.00
_cell.angle_gamma   90.00
#
_symmetry.space_group_name_H-M   'P 1'
#
loop_
_entity.id
_entity.type
_entity.pdbx_description
1 polymer ?
#
loop_
_entity_poly.entity_id
_entity_poly.type
_entity_poly.pdbx_seq_one_letter_code
_entity_poly.pdbx_strand_id
1 'polypeptide(L)'
;MTGVQTCALPICQRQRLAIARALARKPEILIFDDSFSALDYKTDRILRQELAEKTQSMTKLIVAQRISTIMDADLILVLDQGKVVGQGTHKELLATNEVYQEIAYSQLSKEELEHGK
;
A
#
# COMPACT_ATOMS: atom_id res chain seq x y z
N MET A 1 16.70 -17.24 -24.44
CA MET A 1 15.83 -17.78 -23.39
C MET A 1 15.39 -16.71 -22.39
N THR A 2 16.19 -15.71 -22.15
CA THR A 2 15.91 -14.68 -21.16
C THR A 2 14.63 -13.89 -21.40
N GLY A 3 14.33 -13.50 -22.65
CA GLY A 3 13.11 -12.75 -22.95
C GLY A 3 11.83 -13.55 -22.73
N VAL A 4 11.84 -14.83 -23.06
CA VAL A 4 10.70 -15.74 -22.85
C VAL A 4 10.46 -15.96 -21.36
N GLN A 5 11.51 -16.18 -20.58
CA GLN A 5 11.41 -16.34 -19.13
C GLN A 5 10.89 -15.08 -18.44
N THR A 6 11.32 -13.90 -18.88
CA THR A 6 10.85 -12.62 -18.36
C THR A 6 9.35 -12.46 -18.60
N CYS A 7 8.83 -12.82 -19.77
CA CYS A 7 7.41 -12.77 -20.09
C CYS A 7 6.58 -13.80 -19.29
N ALA A 8 7.20 -14.89 -18.85
CA ALA A 8 6.54 -15.95 -18.09
C ALA A 8 6.46 -15.67 -16.58
N LEU A 9 7.13 -14.64 -16.08
CA LEU A 9 7.08 -14.29 -14.65
C LEU A 9 5.67 -13.82 -14.24
N PRO A 10 5.11 -14.38 -13.17
CA PRO A 10 3.86 -13.88 -12.60
C PRO A 10 3.93 -12.40 -12.24
N ILE A 11 2.80 -11.71 -12.30
CA ILE A 11 2.72 -10.28 -12.00
C ILE A 11 3.25 -9.96 -10.61
N CYS A 12 2.95 -10.79 -9.60
CA CYS A 12 3.44 -10.60 -8.23
C CYS A 12 4.97 -10.65 -8.14
N GLN A 13 5.64 -11.52 -8.89
CA GLN A 13 7.10 -11.58 -8.93
C GLN A 13 7.71 -10.37 -9.62
N ARG A 14 7.06 -9.86 -10.67
CA ARG A 14 7.48 -8.62 -11.34
C ARG A 14 7.41 -7.43 -10.40
N GLN A 15 6.35 -7.32 -9.62
CA GLN A 15 6.21 -6.26 -8.63
C GLN A 15 7.29 -6.35 -7.55
N ARG A 16 7.59 -7.54 -7.05
CA ARG A 16 8.68 -7.74 -6.09
C ARG A 16 10.04 -7.33 -6.65
N LEU A 17 10.34 -7.67 -7.89
CA LEU A 17 11.57 -7.28 -8.56
C LEU A 17 11.67 -5.77 -8.74
N ALA A 18 10.57 -5.10 -9.10
CA ALA A 18 10.52 -3.65 -9.22
C ALA A 18 10.80 -2.97 -7.88
N ILE A 19 10.22 -3.47 -6.79
CA ILE A 19 10.47 -2.97 -5.43
C ILE A 19 11.94 -3.17 -5.03
N ALA A 20 12.48 -4.36 -5.26
CA ALA A 20 13.88 -4.68 -4.95
C ALA A 20 14.85 -3.76 -5.72
N ARG A 21 14.56 -3.48 -6.99
CA ARG A 21 15.36 -2.58 -7.81
C ARG A 21 15.32 -1.14 -7.31
N ALA A 22 14.16 -0.66 -6.86
CA ALA A 22 14.04 0.66 -6.28
C ALA A 22 14.81 0.77 -4.96
N LEU A 23 14.72 -0.23 -4.10
CA LEU A 23 15.45 -0.28 -2.82
C LEU A 23 16.97 -0.35 -3.00
N ALA A 24 17.45 -1.04 -4.02
CA ALA A 24 18.89 -1.17 -4.30
C ALA A 24 19.58 0.17 -4.54
N ARG A 25 18.84 1.17 -4.97
CA ARG A 25 19.35 2.54 -5.19
C ARG A 25 19.49 3.35 -3.90
N LYS A 26 19.00 2.87 -2.78
CA LYS A 26 18.97 3.55 -1.47
C LYS A 26 18.41 4.98 -1.56
N PRO A 27 17.17 5.16 -2.05
CA PRO A 27 16.58 6.47 -2.23
C PRO A 27 16.19 7.10 -0.90
N GLU A 28 16.06 8.42 -0.86
CA GLU A 28 15.49 9.14 0.27
C GLU A 28 13.96 9.08 0.27
N ILE A 29 13.36 9.05 -0.92
CA ILE A 29 11.92 8.98 -1.13
C ILE A 29 11.60 7.77 -2.01
N LEU A 30 10.71 6.92 -1.53
CA LEU A 30 10.16 5.78 -2.26
C LEU A 30 8.71 6.06 -2.65
N ILE A 31 8.40 5.87 -3.92
CA ILE A 31 7.04 6.00 -4.44
C ILE A 31 6.54 4.62 -4.87
N PHE A 32 5.46 4.17 -4.26
CA PHE A 32 4.76 2.94 -4.62
C PHE A 32 3.43 3.30 -5.28
N ASP A 33 3.39 3.19 -6.60
CA ASP A 33 2.16 3.44 -7.36
C ASP A 33 1.45 2.11 -7.64
N ASP A 34 0.50 1.77 -6.78
CA ASP A 34 -0.29 0.54 -6.83
C ASP A 34 0.57 -0.75 -6.89
N SER A 35 1.74 -0.70 -6.24
CA SER A 35 2.75 -1.77 -6.36
C SER A 35 2.39 -3.06 -5.61
N PHE A 36 1.36 -3.04 -4.80
CA PHE A 36 0.92 -4.18 -3.98
C PHE A 36 -0.38 -4.83 -4.48
N SER A 37 -0.98 -4.30 -5.54
CA SER A 37 -2.32 -4.70 -6.00
C SER A 37 -2.41 -6.16 -6.49
N ALA A 38 -1.33 -6.70 -7.06
CA ALA A 38 -1.31 -8.06 -7.59
C ALA A 38 -0.81 -9.09 -6.57
N LEU A 39 -0.48 -8.69 -5.35
CA LEU A 39 -0.02 -9.59 -4.31
C LEU A 39 -1.20 -10.20 -3.57
N ASP A 40 -1.07 -11.48 -3.19
CA ASP A 40 -1.99 -12.10 -2.25
C ASP A 40 -1.84 -11.47 -0.86
N TYR A 41 -2.88 -11.57 -0.04
CA TYR A 41 -2.95 -10.88 1.25
C TYR A 41 -1.77 -11.23 2.18
N LYS A 42 -1.40 -12.51 2.24
CA LYS A 42 -0.29 -12.98 3.08
C LYS A 42 1.06 -12.43 2.61
N THR A 43 1.32 -12.49 1.33
CA THR A 43 2.56 -11.98 0.72
C THR A 43 2.66 -10.46 0.87
N ASP A 44 1.57 -9.75 0.64
CA ASP A 44 1.49 -8.30 0.83
C ASP A 44 1.84 -7.91 2.27
N ARG A 45 1.26 -8.59 3.25
CA ARG A 45 1.53 -8.33 4.67
C ARG A 45 3.00 -8.55 5.04
N ILE A 46 3.58 -9.67 4.62
CA ILE A 46 4.99 -9.99 4.89
C ILE A 46 5.90 -8.95 4.24
N LEU A 47 5.65 -8.62 2.98
CA LEU A 47 6.46 -7.66 2.25
C LEU A 47 6.40 -6.26 2.89
N ARG A 48 5.23 -5.83 3.33
CA ARG A 48 5.10 -4.53 4.02
C ARG A 48 5.83 -4.50 5.35
N GLN A 49 5.81 -5.58 6.11
CA GLN A 49 6.59 -5.68 7.35
C GLN A 49 8.10 -5.58 7.09
N GLU A 50 8.59 -6.33 6.12
CA GLU A 50 10.00 -6.29 5.71
C GLU A 50 10.41 -4.89 5.22
N LEU A 51 9.56 -4.25 4.43
CA LEU A 51 9.79 -2.90 3.95
C LEU A 51 9.83 -1.89 5.10
N ALA A 52 8.91 -1.99 6.05
CA ALA A 52 8.85 -1.08 7.19
C ALA A 52 10.16 -1.10 8.00
N GLU A 53 10.74 -2.28 8.21
CA GLU A 53 12.01 -2.42 8.92
C GLU A 53 13.19 -1.84 8.13
N LYS A 54 13.24 -2.11 6.82
CA LYS A 54 14.38 -1.72 5.97
C LYS A 54 14.33 -0.26 5.51
N THR A 55 13.18 0.38 5.59
CA THR A 55 12.97 1.72 5.03
C THR A 55 12.59 2.76 6.08
N GLN A 56 12.97 2.56 7.34
CA GLN A 56 12.64 3.47 8.44
C GLN A 56 13.15 4.91 8.22
N SER A 57 14.31 5.04 7.58
CA SER A 57 14.91 6.34 7.27
C SER A 57 14.40 6.99 5.99
N MET A 58 13.54 6.30 5.25
CA MET A 58 13.04 6.75 3.95
C MET A 58 11.62 7.29 4.07
N THR A 59 11.30 8.32 3.29
CA THR A 59 9.93 8.78 3.11
C THR A 59 9.24 7.90 2.07
N LYS A 60 8.07 7.36 2.41
CA LYS A 60 7.31 6.48 1.52
C LYS A 60 6.01 7.17 1.10
N LEU A 61 5.80 7.31 -0.19
CA LEU A 61 4.55 7.73 -0.79
C LEU A 61 3.89 6.51 -1.42
N ILE A 62 2.76 6.10 -0.86
CA ILE A 62 2.05 4.89 -1.29
C ILE A 62 0.73 5.29 -1.92
N VAL A 63 0.57 4.99 -3.20
CA VAL A 63 -0.71 5.12 -3.90
C VAL A 63 -1.35 3.74 -3.92
N ALA A 64 -2.50 3.59 -3.28
CA ALA A 64 -3.17 2.32 -3.17
C ALA A 64 -4.69 2.46 -3.21
N GLN A 65 -5.35 1.43 -3.69
CA GLN A 65 -6.80 1.31 -3.68
C GLN A 65 -7.31 0.43 -2.53
N ARG A 66 -6.41 -0.32 -1.87
CA ARG A 66 -6.74 -1.17 -0.74
C ARG A 66 -6.47 -0.46 0.57
N ILE A 67 -7.47 -0.41 1.43
CA ILE A 67 -7.35 0.16 2.78
C ILE A 67 -6.27 -0.57 3.59
N SER A 68 -6.21 -1.89 3.49
CA SER A 68 -5.22 -2.70 4.21
C SER A 68 -3.76 -2.32 3.91
N THR A 69 -3.50 -1.74 2.76
CA THR A 69 -2.15 -1.29 2.37
C THR A 69 -1.73 -0.01 3.08
N ILE A 70 -2.67 0.84 3.44
CA ILE A 70 -2.41 2.19 3.95
C ILE A 70 -2.78 2.40 5.42
N MET A 71 -3.38 1.41 6.07
CA MET A 71 -3.86 1.54 7.46
C MET A 71 -2.80 2.00 8.45
N ASP A 72 -1.54 1.59 8.23
CA ASP A 72 -0.42 1.90 9.12
C ASP A 72 0.35 3.17 8.70
N ALA A 73 -0.12 3.90 7.70
CA ALA A 73 0.54 5.12 7.26
C ALA A 73 0.42 6.23 8.31
N ASP A 74 1.45 7.04 8.41
CA ASP A 74 1.48 8.19 9.33
C ASP A 74 0.49 9.28 8.90
N LEU A 75 0.28 9.41 7.59
CA LEU A 75 -0.66 10.35 7.00
C LEU A 75 -1.32 9.72 5.79
N ILE A 76 -2.64 9.75 5.76
CA ILE A 76 -3.45 9.29 4.63
C ILE A 76 -4.14 10.49 4.01
N LEU A 77 -4.04 10.61 2.69
CA LEU A 77 -4.78 11.59 1.91
C LEU A 77 -5.88 10.87 1.15
N VAL A 78 -7.11 11.31 1.33
CA VAL A 78 -8.27 10.79 0.60
C VAL A 78 -8.55 11.68 -0.59
N LEU A 79 -8.48 11.10 -1.78
CA LEU A 79 -8.71 11.81 -3.03
C LEU A 79 -10.05 11.40 -3.63
N ASP A 80 -10.84 12.38 -4.02
CA ASP A 80 -12.07 12.18 -4.77
C ASP A 80 -12.19 13.25 -5.86
N GLN A 81 -12.43 12.81 -7.07
CA GLN A 81 -12.56 13.68 -8.26
C GLN A 81 -11.43 14.73 -8.39
N GLY A 82 -10.19 14.31 -8.14
CA GLY A 82 -9.01 15.16 -8.24
C GLY A 82 -8.82 16.16 -7.10
N LYS A 83 -9.58 16.02 -6.02
CA LYS A 83 -9.48 16.90 -4.85
C LYS A 83 -9.17 16.08 -3.60
N VAL A 84 -8.44 16.69 -2.67
CA VAL A 84 -8.24 16.12 -1.34
C VAL A 84 -9.49 16.38 -0.51
N VAL A 85 -10.21 15.33 -0.17
CA VAL A 85 -11.46 15.40 0.62
C VAL A 85 -11.27 14.98 2.07
N GLY A 86 -10.08 14.49 2.42
CA GLY A 86 -9.74 14.14 3.81
C GLY A 86 -8.25 13.91 3.98
N GLN A 87 -7.77 14.12 5.19
CA GLN A 87 -6.41 13.83 5.59
C GLN A 87 -6.35 13.46 7.07
N GLY A 88 -5.46 12.54 7.42
CA GLY A 88 -5.27 12.09 8.79
C GLY A 88 -4.80 10.64 8.86
N THR A 89 -4.83 10.08 10.05
CA THR A 89 -4.56 8.67 10.27
C THR A 89 -5.79 7.81 9.93
N HIS A 90 -5.60 6.52 9.83
CA HIS A 90 -6.70 5.56 9.61
C HIS A 90 -7.83 5.75 10.64
N LYS A 91 -7.48 5.85 11.92
CA LYS A 91 -8.45 6.03 13.00
C LYS A 91 -9.22 7.34 12.92
N GLU A 92 -8.51 8.43 12.63
CA GLU A 92 -9.12 9.75 12.47
C GLU A 92 -10.09 9.79 11.28
N LEU A 93 -9.70 9.22 10.15
CA LEU A 93 -10.53 9.18 8.95
C LEU A 93 -11.75 8.27 9.12
N LEU A 94 -11.60 7.13 9.79
CA LEU A 94 -12.75 6.29 10.12
C LEU A 94 -13.76 6.97 11.02
N ALA A 95 -13.31 7.85 11.89
CA ALA A 95 -14.18 8.58 12.80
C ALA A 95 -14.87 9.80 12.17
N THR A 96 -14.24 10.42 11.17
CA THR A 96 -14.63 11.76 10.69
C THR A 96 -14.93 11.90 9.21
N ASN A 97 -14.45 10.98 8.36
CA ASN A 97 -14.56 11.12 6.92
C ASN A 97 -15.48 10.06 6.30
N GLU A 98 -16.60 10.52 5.74
CA GLU A 98 -17.61 9.64 5.14
C GLU A 98 -17.10 8.89 3.93
N VAL A 99 -16.33 9.55 3.05
CA VAL A 99 -15.77 8.92 1.85
C VAL A 99 -14.80 7.79 2.22
N TYR A 100 -13.95 8.03 3.22
CA TYR A 100 -13.03 7.01 3.71
C TYR A 100 -13.78 5.84 4.37
N GLN A 101 -14.83 6.13 5.14
CA GLN A 101 -15.68 5.11 5.75
C GLN A 101 -16.34 4.21 4.69
N GLU A 102 -16.89 4.77 3.63
CA GLU A 102 -17.50 4.01 2.54
C GLU A 102 -16.49 3.06 1.89
N ILE A 103 -15.29 3.55 1.60
CA ILE A 103 -14.22 2.74 1.02
C ILE A 103 -13.82 1.61 1.98
N ALA A 104 -13.60 1.94 3.23
CA ALA A 104 -13.20 0.97 4.26
C ALA A 104 -14.27 -0.12 4.46
N TYR A 105 -15.52 0.26 4.61
CA TYR A 105 -16.61 -0.69 4.82
C TYR A 105 -16.91 -1.56 3.59
N SER A 106 -16.60 -1.08 2.40
CA SER A 106 -16.73 -1.87 1.18
C SER A 106 -15.65 -2.95 1.02
N GLN A 107 -14.47 -2.72 1.60
CA GLN A 107 -13.30 -3.57 1.42
C GLN A 107 -12.99 -4.48 2.61
N LEU A 108 -13.29 -4.02 3.81
CA LEU A 108 -12.95 -4.74 5.05
C LEU A 108 -14.19 -5.42 5.61
N SER A 109 -14.03 -6.67 6.04
CA SER A 109 -15.03 -7.33 6.85
C SER A 109 -15.10 -6.66 8.22
N LYS A 110 -16.23 -6.84 8.93
CA LYS A 110 -16.38 -6.28 10.28
C LYS A 110 -15.25 -6.72 11.22
N GLU A 111 -14.76 -7.95 11.05
CA GLU A 111 -13.67 -8.50 11.85
C GLU A 111 -12.34 -7.78 11.57
N GLU A 112 -12.07 -7.45 10.31
CA GLU A 112 -10.86 -6.74 9.94
C GLU A 112 -10.89 -5.29 10.41
N LEU A 113 -12.05 -4.66 10.45
CA LEU A 113 -12.23 -3.32 11.02
C LEU A 113 -11.96 -3.27 12.52
N GLU A 114 -12.39 -4.32 13.24
CA GLU A 114 -12.15 -4.44 14.69
C GLU A 114 -10.70 -4.78 15.02
N HIS A 115 -10.02 -5.53 14.16
CA HIS A 115 -8.63 -5.93 14.32
C HIS A 115 -7.62 -4.96 13.66
N GLY A 116 -8.08 -3.97 12.95
CA GLY A 116 -7.28 -2.91 12.35
C GLY A 116 -6.77 -1.91 13.37
N LYS A 117 -6.03 -2.43 14.30
CA LYS A 117 -5.36 -1.59 15.30
C LYS A 117 -4.01 -1.15 14.82
#